data_a1b60b84cad69e5334984e1862e68fc8
#
_entry.id   a1b60b84cad69e5334984e1862e68fc8
#
_cell.length_a   1.000
_cell.length_b   1.000
_cell.length_c   1.000
_cell.angle_alpha   90.00
_cell.angle_beta   90.00
_cell.angle_gamma   90.00
#
_symmetry.space_group_name_H-M   'P 1'
#
loop_
_entity.id
_entity.type
_entity.pdbx_description
1 polymer ?
#
loop_
_entity_poly.entity_id
_entity_poly.type
_entity_poly.pdbx_seq_one_letter_code
_entity_poly.pdbx_strand_id
1 'polypeptide(L)'
;MPMIDIHTHVLPGVDDGSQSMEESLEMLALAADSGVKTLVATPHCNIPDEFDNYAEPELEALFVRLDEERKKAGIPLRLCLGMEIFATEELPELLQNGRVWTLNGTRYFLMEFAFHEDPDFCDNVLRRCRELEYLPIIAHPERYYFVQDDPGIAYEWCRRGYGLQLNKGSILGRFGEQPWRTAELLLQHGLVACVASDAHSPYQRSTHMGELREYCIDELGESYMRLLLEENPARILSGKELMGYEPIPFR
;
A
#
# COMPACT_ATOMS: atom_id res chain seq x y z
N MET A 1 -11.79 -14.50 5.49
CA MET A 1 -11.95 -13.12 6.02
C MET A 1 -12.31 -12.19 4.86
N PRO A 2 -12.78 -10.98 5.07
CA PRO A 2 -13.08 -10.04 4.00
C PRO A 2 -11.80 -9.42 3.43
N MET A 3 -11.80 -9.10 2.12
CA MET A 3 -10.70 -8.39 1.48
C MET A 3 -10.48 -7.01 2.09
N ILE A 4 -9.22 -6.61 2.18
CA ILE A 4 -8.77 -5.32 2.71
C ILE A 4 -7.80 -4.70 1.71
N ASP A 5 -8.06 -3.46 1.31
CA ASP A 5 -7.19 -2.68 0.45
C ASP A 5 -6.46 -1.63 1.30
N ILE A 6 -5.14 -1.74 1.41
CA ILE A 6 -4.36 -0.89 2.31
C ILE A 6 -3.68 0.30 1.63
N HIS A 7 -3.87 0.47 0.32
CA HIS A 7 -3.20 1.50 -0.46
C HIS A 7 -4.15 2.07 -1.53
N THR A 8 -4.68 3.27 -1.29
CA THR A 8 -5.62 3.94 -2.20
C THR A 8 -5.59 5.46 -2.05
N HIS A 9 -5.75 6.19 -3.17
CA HIS A 9 -5.77 7.65 -3.23
C HIS A 9 -7.22 8.15 -3.38
N VAL A 10 -8.04 7.88 -2.35
CA VAL A 10 -9.48 8.18 -2.35
C VAL A 10 -9.85 9.50 -1.67
N LEU A 11 -8.90 10.21 -1.04
CA LEU A 11 -9.19 11.53 -0.46
C LEU A 11 -9.31 12.57 -1.58
N PRO A 12 -10.44 13.31 -1.65
CA PRO A 12 -10.70 14.17 -2.80
C PRO A 12 -9.82 15.42 -2.85
N GLY A 13 -9.11 15.62 -3.96
CA GLY A 13 -8.39 16.85 -4.29
C GLY A 13 -7.14 17.13 -3.48
N VAL A 14 -6.49 16.11 -2.91
CA VAL A 14 -5.27 16.29 -2.10
C VAL A 14 -4.00 15.81 -2.80
N ASP A 15 -4.15 14.91 -3.76
CA ASP A 15 -3.05 14.35 -4.56
C ASP A 15 -3.51 14.07 -6.01
N ASP A 16 -2.80 13.23 -6.73
CA ASP A 16 -3.14 12.81 -8.10
C ASP A 16 -4.21 11.70 -8.17
N GLY A 17 -4.79 11.34 -7.03
CA GLY A 17 -5.90 10.40 -6.94
C GLY A 17 -7.26 11.04 -7.25
N SER A 18 -8.28 10.76 -6.44
CA SER A 18 -9.63 11.30 -6.59
C SER A 18 -9.65 12.83 -6.60
N GLN A 19 -10.35 13.43 -7.55
CA GLN A 19 -10.42 14.89 -7.71
C GLN A 19 -11.66 15.52 -7.08
N SER A 20 -12.66 14.72 -6.71
CA SER A 20 -13.90 15.20 -6.11
C SER A 20 -14.50 14.21 -5.12
N MET A 21 -15.42 14.68 -4.28
CA MET A 21 -16.17 13.85 -3.35
C MET A 21 -17.00 12.78 -4.09
N GLU A 22 -17.56 13.12 -5.23
CA GLU A 22 -18.34 12.22 -6.09
C GLU A 22 -17.45 11.09 -6.61
N GLU A 23 -16.25 11.41 -7.09
CA GLU A 23 -15.28 10.44 -7.57
C GLU A 23 -14.78 9.52 -6.45
N SER A 24 -14.50 10.11 -5.27
CA SER A 24 -14.16 9.34 -4.07
C SER A 24 -15.24 8.31 -3.71
N LEU A 25 -16.51 8.73 -3.72
CA LEU A 25 -17.64 7.84 -3.43
C LEU A 25 -17.80 6.74 -4.48
N GLU A 26 -17.56 7.04 -5.76
CA GLU A 26 -17.56 6.04 -6.83
C GLU A 26 -16.44 5.01 -6.62
N MET A 27 -15.23 5.45 -6.29
CA MET A 27 -14.11 4.56 -5.96
C MET A 27 -14.44 3.65 -4.77
N LEU A 28 -15.03 4.20 -3.70
CA LEU A 28 -15.44 3.41 -2.53
C LEU A 28 -16.55 2.41 -2.86
N ALA A 29 -17.51 2.77 -3.71
CA ALA A 29 -18.57 1.86 -4.17
C ALA A 29 -18.00 0.70 -4.98
N LEU A 30 -17.11 0.97 -5.94
CA LEU A 30 -16.42 -0.05 -6.75
C LEU A 30 -15.60 -1.03 -5.88
N ALA A 31 -14.91 -0.51 -4.84
CA ALA A 31 -14.23 -1.36 -3.87
C ALA A 31 -15.21 -2.30 -3.16
N ALA A 32 -16.30 -1.75 -2.62
CA ALA A 32 -17.31 -2.52 -1.90
C ALA A 32 -17.98 -3.59 -2.77
N ASP A 33 -18.30 -3.25 -4.03
CA ASP A 33 -18.91 -4.16 -5.02
C ASP A 33 -17.98 -5.31 -5.39
N SER A 34 -16.67 -5.08 -5.40
CA SER A 34 -15.67 -6.14 -5.63
C SER A 34 -15.40 -7.03 -4.41
N GLY A 35 -16.03 -6.73 -3.26
CA GLY A 35 -15.91 -7.53 -2.04
C GLY A 35 -14.89 -6.99 -1.02
N VAL A 36 -14.30 -5.82 -1.24
CA VAL A 36 -13.50 -5.11 -0.23
C VAL A 36 -14.41 -4.66 0.91
N LYS A 37 -14.01 -4.94 2.16
CA LYS A 37 -14.76 -4.57 3.36
C LYS A 37 -14.04 -3.55 4.24
N THR A 38 -12.76 -3.36 4.01
CA THR A 38 -11.97 -2.30 4.64
C THR A 38 -11.03 -1.71 3.59
N LEU A 39 -10.97 -0.39 3.54
CA LEU A 39 -10.11 0.36 2.64
C LEU A 39 -9.36 1.42 3.44
N VAL A 40 -8.07 1.58 3.17
CA VAL A 40 -7.25 2.62 3.79
C VAL A 40 -7.04 3.74 2.80
N ALA A 41 -7.45 4.95 3.16
CA ALA A 41 -7.07 6.15 2.43
C ALA A 41 -5.61 6.48 2.73
N THR A 42 -4.77 6.46 1.71
CA THR A 42 -3.33 6.69 1.81
C THR A 42 -2.88 7.76 0.82
N PRO A 43 -3.28 9.03 1.01
CA PRO A 43 -2.84 10.09 0.13
C PRO A 43 -1.30 10.18 0.15
N HIS A 44 -0.74 10.61 -0.97
CA HIS A 44 0.69 10.95 -1.05
C HIS A 44 1.07 12.00 -0.01
N CYS A 45 2.22 11.80 0.63
CA CYS A 45 2.75 12.67 1.66
C CYS A 45 4.27 12.80 1.51
N ASN A 46 4.81 13.98 1.82
CA ASN A 46 6.25 14.22 1.85
C ASN A 46 6.96 14.09 0.50
N ILE A 47 6.23 14.28 -0.63
CA ILE A 47 6.86 14.35 -1.96
C ILE A 47 7.34 15.79 -2.16
N PRO A 48 8.66 16.02 -2.25
CA PRO A 48 9.21 17.37 -2.37
C PRO A 48 8.63 18.13 -3.55
N ASP A 49 8.20 19.37 -3.31
CA ASP A 49 7.64 20.30 -4.31
C ASP A 49 6.32 19.83 -4.97
N GLU A 50 5.73 18.71 -4.55
CA GLU A 50 4.49 18.17 -5.12
C GLU A 50 3.37 18.01 -4.06
N PHE A 51 3.58 17.16 -3.02
CA PHE A 51 2.52 16.83 -2.07
C PHE A 51 3.00 16.96 -0.61
N ASP A 52 2.49 18.00 0.06
CA ASP A 52 2.76 18.32 1.47
C ASP A 52 1.59 17.89 2.39
N ASN A 53 0.98 16.74 2.11
CA ASN A 53 -0.17 16.24 2.88
C ASN A 53 0.27 15.65 4.23
N TYR A 54 0.64 16.50 5.17
CA TYR A 54 0.98 16.06 6.52
C TYR A 54 -0.25 15.81 7.40
N ALA A 55 -0.04 15.21 8.58
CA ALA A 55 -1.09 14.91 9.58
C ALA A 55 -1.63 16.21 10.23
N GLU A 56 -2.41 16.98 9.47
CA GLU A 56 -2.98 18.26 9.87
C GLU A 56 -4.51 18.18 10.05
N PRO A 57 -5.10 19.07 10.87
CA PRO A 57 -6.55 19.01 11.16
C PRO A 57 -7.43 19.12 9.92
N GLU A 58 -7.01 19.85 8.89
CA GLU A 58 -7.74 20.03 7.64
C GLU A 58 -7.87 18.72 6.86
N LEU A 59 -6.78 17.95 6.78
CA LEU A 59 -6.77 16.64 6.11
C LEU A 59 -7.57 15.62 6.91
N GLU A 60 -7.49 15.65 8.25
CA GLU A 60 -8.32 14.79 9.11
C GLU A 60 -9.82 15.12 8.95
N ALA A 61 -10.18 16.41 8.91
CA ALA A 61 -11.56 16.83 8.68
C ALA A 61 -12.10 16.38 7.31
N LEU A 62 -11.24 16.40 6.28
CA LEU A 62 -11.61 15.89 4.96
C LEU A 62 -11.89 14.38 4.98
N PHE A 63 -11.03 13.60 5.64
CA PHE A 63 -11.26 12.17 5.84
C PHE A 63 -12.57 11.88 6.58
N VAL A 64 -12.84 12.60 7.68
CA VAL A 64 -14.09 12.46 8.44
C VAL A 64 -15.29 12.77 7.55
N ARG A 65 -15.23 13.84 6.75
CA ARG A 65 -16.27 14.20 5.81
C ARG A 65 -16.51 13.12 4.76
N LEU A 66 -15.45 12.55 4.18
CA LEU A 66 -15.57 11.45 3.21
C LEU A 66 -16.25 10.22 3.84
N ASP A 67 -15.89 9.87 5.08
CA ASP A 67 -16.51 8.73 5.77
C ASP A 67 -17.98 8.98 6.12
N GLU A 68 -18.37 10.23 6.43
CA GLU A 68 -19.78 10.61 6.61
C GLU A 68 -20.58 10.50 5.31
N GLU A 69 -20.05 11.00 4.20
CA GLU A 69 -20.70 10.91 2.89
C GLU A 69 -20.80 9.45 2.41
N ARG A 70 -19.74 8.63 2.62
CA ARG A 70 -19.78 7.18 2.40
C ARG A 70 -20.93 6.51 3.17
N LYS A 71 -21.10 6.86 4.47
CA LYS A 71 -22.19 6.32 5.31
C LYS A 71 -23.57 6.75 4.81
N LYS A 72 -23.73 8.02 4.41
CA LYS A 72 -24.97 8.54 3.82
C LYS A 72 -25.31 7.85 2.50
N ALA A 73 -24.30 7.56 1.68
CA ALA A 73 -24.44 6.82 0.43
C ALA A 73 -24.70 5.30 0.64
N GLY A 74 -24.64 4.80 1.88
CA GLY A 74 -24.87 3.40 2.20
C GLY A 74 -23.78 2.44 1.70
N ILE A 75 -22.57 2.92 1.44
CA ILE A 75 -21.46 2.09 0.93
C ILE A 75 -20.94 1.19 2.06
N PRO A 76 -21.04 -0.16 1.96
CA PRO A 76 -20.88 -1.09 3.07
C PRO A 76 -19.42 -1.52 3.28
N LEU A 77 -18.49 -0.57 3.42
CA LEU A 77 -17.11 -0.83 3.79
C LEU A 77 -16.69 0.06 4.97
N ARG A 78 -15.64 -0.34 5.66
CA ARG A 78 -14.95 0.48 6.67
C ARG A 78 -13.85 1.28 5.97
N LEU A 79 -13.82 2.59 6.21
CA LEU A 79 -12.74 3.46 5.80
C LEU A 79 -11.74 3.62 6.97
N CYS A 80 -10.46 3.50 6.69
CA CYS A 80 -9.35 3.71 7.62
C CYS A 80 -8.43 4.78 7.06
N LEU A 81 -7.61 5.36 7.94
CA LEU A 81 -6.66 6.41 7.58
C LEU A 81 -5.22 5.89 7.60
N GLY A 82 -4.43 6.36 6.67
CA GLY A 82 -3.00 6.17 6.54
C GLY A 82 -2.42 7.23 5.61
N MET A 83 -1.18 7.05 5.20
CA MET A 83 -0.49 7.84 4.17
C MET A 83 0.45 6.95 3.40
N GLU A 84 0.62 7.21 2.10
CA GLU A 84 1.79 6.77 1.34
C GLU A 84 2.86 7.85 1.49
N ILE A 85 3.93 7.52 2.23
CA ILE A 85 4.92 8.50 2.65
C ILE A 85 6.16 8.34 1.79
N PHE A 86 6.49 9.39 1.03
CA PHE A 86 7.73 9.40 0.26
C PHE A 86 8.94 9.46 1.19
N ALA A 87 9.92 8.59 0.94
CA ALA A 87 11.10 8.44 1.78
C ALA A 87 12.09 9.58 1.58
N THR A 88 12.33 10.31 2.64
CA THR A 88 13.41 11.31 2.77
C THR A 88 14.27 10.99 3.98
N GLU A 89 15.40 11.67 4.14
CA GLU A 89 16.23 11.52 5.34
C GLU A 89 15.48 11.89 6.63
N GLU A 90 14.48 12.78 6.56
CA GLU A 90 13.68 13.26 7.68
C GLU A 90 12.51 12.32 8.04
N LEU A 91 12.21 11.31 7.22
CA LEU A 91 11.07 10.42 7.47
C LEU A 91 11.04 9.81 8.88
N PRO A 92 12.15 9.32 9.48
CA PRO A 92 12.13 8.80 10.84
C PRO A 92 11.69 9.85 11.88
N GLU A 93 12.08 11.11 11.68
CA GLU A 93 11.72 12.23 12.54
C GLU A 93 10.25 12.64 12.36
N LEU A 94 9.73 12.60 11.12
CA LEU A 94 8.32 12.84 10.83
C LEU A 94 7.41 11.82 11.52
N LEU A 95 7.79 10.54 11.50
CA LEU A 95 7.09 9.47 12.22
C LEU A 95 7.12 9.69 13.74
N GLN A 96 8.30 9.97 14.30
CA GLN A 96 8.47 10.17 15.74
C GLN A 96 7.68 11.37 16.27
N ASN A 97 7.59 12.43 15.48
CA ASN A 97 6.88 13.65 15.83
C ASN A 97 5.37 13.62 15.49
N GLY A 98 4.86 12.49 14.97
CA GLY A 98 3.44 12.36 14.59
C GLY A 98 3.01 13.27 13.44
N ARG A 99 3.96 13.69 12.58
CA ARG A 99 3.68 14.54 11.43
C ARG A 99 3.06 13.77 10.26
N VAL A 100 3.14 12.45 10.30
CA VAL A 100 2.58 11.55 9.27
C VAL A 100 1.73 10.46 9.92
N TRP A 101 0.69 10.01 9.23
CA TRP A 101 -0.15 8.95 9.73
C TRP A 101 0.36 7.58 9.32
N THR A 102 0.42 6.71 10.30
CA THR A 102 0.65 5.28 10.08
C THR A 102 -0.65 4.58 9.66
N LEU A 103 -0.57 3.35 9.16
CA LEU A 103 -1.74 2.59 8.73
C LEU A 103 -2.66 2.27 9.92
N ASN A 104 -3.82 2.94 9.95
CA ASN A 104 -4.83 2.83 11.01
C ASN A 104 -4.27 3.08 12.43
N GLY A 105 -3.27 3.95 12.59
CA GLY A 105 -2.65 4.29 13.88
C GLY A 105 -1.84 3.14 14.51
N THR A 106 -1.44 2.14 13.75
CA THR A 106 -0.57 1.04 14.21
C THR A 106 0.90 1.41 14.09
N ARG A 107 1.82 0.47 14.35
CA ARG A 107 3.24 0.66 14.06
C ARG A 107 3.59 0.54 12.58
N TYR A 108 2.68 0.01 11.76
CA TYR A 108 2.89 -0.14 10.32
C TYR A 108 2.64 1.18 9.62
N PHE A 109 3.53 1.53 8.71
CA PHE A 109 3.38 2.68 7.82
C PHE A 109 3.71 2.27 6.39
N LEU A 110 3.02 2.87 5.43
CA LEU A 110 3.27 2.65 4.01
C LEU A 110 4.26 3.71 3.53
N MET A 111 5.30 3.28 2.83
CA MET A 111 6.30 4.19 2.30
C MET A 111 6.70 3.83 0.88
N GLU A 112 7.05 4.86 0.11
CA GLU A 112 7.58 4.70 -1.24
C GLU A 112 8.95 5.36 -1.39
N PHE A 113 9.71 4.88 -2.38
CA PHE A 113 10.98 5.46 -2.84
C PHE A 113 10.86 5.99 -4.26
N ALA A 114 11.77 6.87 -4.66
CA ALA A 114 11.92 7.19 -6.07
C ALA A 114 12.26 5.92 -6.87
N PHE A 115 11.73 5.79 -8.09
CA PHE A 115 11.90 4.57 -8.90
C PHE A 115 13.36 4.22 -9.22
N HIS A 116 14.24 5.21 -9.17
CA HIS A 116 15.69 5.10 -9.43
C HIS A 116 16.52 5.53 -8.20
N GLU A 117 15.99 5.29 -7.00
CA GLU A 117 16.66 5.61 -5.74
C GLU A 117 17.92 4.76 -5.53
N ASP A 118 18.83 5.27 -4.72
CA ASP A 118 20.01 4.52 -4.28
C ASP A 118 19.62 3.47 -3.23
N PRO A 119 19.90 2.18 -3.45
CA PRO A 119 19.61 1.12 -2.47
C PRO A 119 20.24 1.36 -1.09
N ASP A 120 21.41 1.97 -1.00
CA ASP A 120 22.07 2.28 0.27
C ASP A 120 21.29 3.36 1.05
N PHE A 121 20.71 4.35 0.34
CA PHE A 121 19.80 5.31 0.95
C PHE A 121 18.53 4.61 1.47
N CYS A 122 17.91 3.74 0.65
CA CYS A 122 16.73 2.99 1.04
C CYS A 122 16.98 2.19 2.33
N ASP A 123 18.07 1.44 2.38
CA ASP A 123 18.48 0.64 3.54
C ASP A 123 18.70 1.49 4.79
N ASN A 124 19.30 2.67 4.64
CA ASN A 124 19.55 3.58 5.76
C ASN A 124 18.23 4.11 6.36
N VAL A 125 17.31 4.59 5.51
CA VAL A 125 16.00 5.11 5.99
C VAL A 125 15.19 4.00 6.65
N LEU A 126 15.08 2.82 6.02
CA LEU A 126 14.38 1.66 6.57
C LEU A 126 14.91 1.26 7.96
N ARG A 127 16.24 1.19 8.10
CA ARG A 127 16.89 0.86 9.38
C ARG A 127 16.57 1.90 10.45
N ARG A 128 16.67 3.20 10.15
CA ARG A 128 16.36 4.28 11.09
C ARG A 128 14.91 4.26 11.56
N CYS A 129 13.95 4.02 10.66
CA CYS A 129 12.55 3.85 11.03
C CYS A 129 12.35 2.62 11.94
N ARG A 130 13.06 1.53 11.65
CA ARG A 130 12.98 0.30 12.43
C ARG A 130 13.57 0.45 13.83
N GLU A 131 14.64 1.23 14.00
CA GLU A 131 15.23 1.59 15.31
C GLU A 131 14.26 2.37 16.21
N LEU A 132 13.29 3.07 15.61
CA LEU A 132 12.17 3.74 16.31
C LEU A 132 10.94 2.82 16.50
N GLU A 133 11.10 1.52 16.29
CA GLU A 133 10.05 0.47 16.39
C GLU A 133 8.90 0.59 15.38
N TYR A 134 9.02 1.41 14.34
CA TYR A 134 8.08 1.43 13.23
C TYR A 134 8.32 0.26 12.28
N LEU A 135 7.26 -0.23 11.64
CA LEU A 135 7.25 -1.38 10.77
C LEU A 135 6.94 -0.95 9.33
N PRO A 136 7.94 -0.80 8.46
CA PRO A 136 7.70 -0.36 7.09
C PRO A 136 6.97 -1.42 6.28
N ILE A 137 5.98 -0.97 5.52
CA ILE A 137 5.41 -1.64 4.36
C ILE A 137 5.92 -0.87 3.15
N ILE A 138 6.77 -1.49 2.35
CA ILE A 138 7.36 -0.88 1.16
C ILE A 138 6.34 -1.00 0.03
N ALA A 139 5.87 0.14 -0.47
CA ALA A 139 4.90 0.22 -1.56
C ALA A 139 5.56 -0.20 -2.88
N HIS A 140 4.85 -0.99 -3.64
CA HIS A 140 5.13 -1.38 -5.03
C HIS A 140 6.63 -1.56 -5.40
N PRO A 141 7.41 -2.39 -4.64
CA PRO A 141 8.84 -2.57 -4.90
C PRO A 141 9.13 -3.12 -6.30
N GLU A 142 8.17 -3.77 -6.94
CA GLU A 142 8.27 -4.26 -8.32
C GLU A 142 8.37 -3.14 -9.36
N ARG A 143 8.10 -1.88 -8.97
CA ARG A 143 8.21 -0.71 -9.84
C ARG A 143 9.57 0.00 -9.73
N TYR A 144 10.38 -0.30 -8.73
CA TYR A 144 11.70 0.29 -8.56
C TYR A 144 12.70 -0.34 -9.52
N TYR A 145 13.42 0.46 -10.30
CA TYR A 145 14.37 -0.03 -11.30
C TYR A 145 15.48 -0.85 -10.66
N PHE A 146 15.98 -0.44 -9.50
CA PHE A 146 17.02 -1.16 -8.78
C PHE A 146 16.55 -2.54 -8.25
N VAL A 147 15.26 -2.70 -7.93
CA VAL A 147 14.68 -4.02 -7.57
C VAL A 147 14.43 -4.87 -8.83
N GLN A 148 14.07 -4.26 -9.95
CA GLN A 148 13.95 -4.96 -11.24
C GLN A 148 15.30 -5.48 -11.71
N ASP A 149 16.38 -4.72 -11.50
CA ASP A 149 17.76 -5.09 -11.85
C ASP A 149 18.34 -6.12 -10.87
N ASP A 150 18.07 -5.99 -9.57
CA ASP A 150 18.49 -6.91 -8.52
C ASP A 150 17.38 -7.22 -7.51
N PRO A 151 16.54 -8.24 -7.76
CA PRO A 151 15.48 -8.65 -6.82
C PRO A 151 16.02 -9.17 -5.47
N GLY A 152 17.33 -9.44 -5.35
CA GLY A 152 17.98 -9.78 -4.09
C GLY A 152 17.83 -8.69 -3.02
N ILE A 153 17.69 -7.44 -3.42
CA ILE A 153 17.40 -6.31 -2.52
C ILE A 153 16.08 -6.54 -1.78
N ALA A 154 15.01 -6.87 -2.51
CA ALA A 154 13.70 -7.16 -1.92
C ALA A 154 13.73 -8.40 -1.00
N TYR A 155 14.53 -9.41 -1.34
CA TYR A 155 14.76 -10.58 -0.49
C TYR A 155 15.42 -10.19 0.85
N GLU A 156 16.46 -9.36 0.82
CA GLU A 156 17.11 -8.87 2.04
C GLU A 156 16.19 -7.99 2.89
N TRP A 157 15.35 -7.18 2.29
CA TRP A 157 14.31 -6.40 3.00
C TRP A 157 13.34 -7.32 3.74
N CYS A 158 12.84 -8.35 3.05
CA CYS A 158 11.95 -9.33 3.64
C CYS A 158 12.61 -10.08 4.82
N ARG A 159 13.89 -10.49 4.66
CA ARG A 159 14.68 -11.13 5.74
C ARG A 159 14.87 -10.25 6.97
N ARG A 160 14.91 -8.93 6.80
CA ARG A 160 15.00 -7.95 7.90
C ARG A 160 13.63 -7.66 8.53
N GLY A 161 12.56 -8.29 8.02
CA GLY A 161 11.20 -8.18 8.55
C GLY A 161 10.43 -6.96 8.03
N TYR A 162 10.84 -6.39 6.89
CA TYR A 162 10.06 -5.36 6.20
C TYR A 162 8.97 -6.03 5.35
N GLY A 163 7.77 -5.41 5.32
CA GLY A 163 6.67 -5.89 4.49
C GLY A 163 6.77 -5.34 3.07
N LEU A 164 6.48 -6.17 2.07
CA LEU A 164 6.41 -5.74 0.67
C LEU A 164 4.95 -5.75 0.22
N GLN A 165 4.46 -4.62 -0.29
CA GLN A 165 3.14 -4.51 -0.89
C GLN A 165 3.28 -4.40 -2.40
N LEU A 166 2.68 -5.32 -3.17
CA LEU A 166 2.62 -5.23 -4.62
C LEU A 166 1.34 -4.54 -5.10
N ASN A 167 1.47 -3.86 -6.23
CA ASN A 167 0.33 -3.24 -6.90
C ASN A 167 -0.47 -4.25 -7.74
N LYS A 168 -1.80 -4.20 -7.62
CA LYS A 168 -2.73 -4.90 -8.51
C LYS A 168 -2.39 -4.69 -9.98
N GLY A 169 -2.10 -3.45 -10.36
CA GLY A 169 -1.77 -3.08 -11.74
C GLY A 169 -0.54 -3.79 -12.29
N SER A 170 0.48 -4.00 -11.45
CA SER A 170 1.70 -4.73 -11.83
C SER A 170 1.40 -6.22 -12.06
N ILE A 171 0.70 -6.85 -11.14
CA ILE A 171 0.33 -8.27 -11.22
C ILE A 171 -0.51 -8.56 -12.48
N LEU A 172 -1.43 -7.65 -12.82
CA LEU A 172 -2.29 -7.76 -13.99
C LEU A 172 -1.65 -7.22 -15.30
N GLY A 173 -0.35 -6.93 -15.28
CA GLY A 173 0.42 -6.47 -16.47
C GLY A 173 0.10 -5.07 -16.96
N ARG A 174 -0.63 -4.26 -16.19
CA ARG A 174 -1.11 -2.92 -16.61
C ARG A 174 -0.03 -1.84 -16.57
N PHE A 175 1.07 -2.09 -15.85
CA PHE A 175 2.21 -1.16 -15.74
C PHE A 175 3.41 -1.57 -16.60
N GLY A 176 3.19 -2.51 -17.54
CA GLY A 176 4.20 -2.98 -18.49
C GLY A 176 4.92 -4.26 -18.05
N GLU A 177 5.79 -4.74 -18.92
CA GLU A 177 6.40 -6.06 -18.80
C GLU A 177 7.36 -6.19 -17.60
N GLN A 178 8.18 -5.17 -17.33
CA GLN A 178 9.17 -5.24 -16.26
C GLN A 178 8.53 -5.31 -14.86
N PRO A 179 7.60 -4.39 -14.47
CA PRO A 179 6.89 -4.51 -13.21
C PRO A 179 6.11 -5.82 -13.06
N TRP A 180 5.50 -6.31 -14.15
CA TRP A 180 4.79 -7.58 -14.14
C TRP A 180 5.73 -8.76 -13.84
N ARG A 181 6.85 -8.88 -14.57
CA ARG A 181 7.85 -9.95 -14.35
C ARG A 181 8.42 -9.90 -12.93
N THR A 182 8.74 -8.71 -12.44
CA THR A 182 9.27 -8.54 -11.08
C THR A 182 8.22 -8.91 -10.05
N ALA A 183 6.95 -8.52 -10.23
CA ALA A 183 5.86 -8.91 -9.33
C ALA A 183 5.70 -10.44 -9.27
N GLU A 184 5.67 -11.13 -10.41
CA GLU A 184 5.62 -12.60 -10.45
C GLU A 184 6.81 -13.23 -9.72
N LEU A 185 8.01 -12.71 -9.94
CA LEU A 185 9.23 -13.22 -9.32
C LEU A 185 9.18 -13.07 -7.79
N LEU A 186 8.76 -11.91 -7.28
CA LEU A 186 8.62 -11.67 -5.84
C LEU A 186 7.55 -12.58 -5.22
N LEU A 187 6.43 -12.83 -5.91
CA LEU A 187 5.39 -13.76 -5.47
C LEU A 187 5.90 -15.20 -5.41
N GLN A 188 6.60 -15.67 -6.44
CA GLN A 188 7.17 -17.02 -6.52
C GLN A 188 8.21 -17.29 -5.42
N HIS A 189 8.93 -16.26 -4.99
CA HIS A 189 9.91 -16.35 -3.92
C HIS A 189 9.33 -16.13 -2.51
N GLY A 190 8.01 -15.95 -2.37
CA GLY A 190 7.33 -15.81 -1.08
C GLY A 190 7.69 -14.52 -0.33
N LEU A 191 8.04 -13.45 -1.06
CA LEU A 191 8.50 -12.19 -0.48
C LEU A 191 7.37 -11.20 -0.19
N VAL A 192 6.16 -11.44 -0.74
CA VAL A 192 5.07 -10.47 -0.72
C VAL A 192 4.24 -10.60 0.55
N ALA A 193 4.11 -9.51 1.28
CA ALA A 193 3.28 -9.44 2.48
C ALA A 193 1.79 -9.22 2.15
N CYS A 194 1.49 -8.35 1.20
CA CYS A 194 0.13 -8.02 0.78
C CYS A 194 0.09 -7.44 -0.63
N VAL A 195 -1.11 -7.41 -1.20
CA VAL A 195 -1.38 -6.75 -2.47
C VAL A 195 -2.47 -5.70 -2.25
N ALA A 196 -2.32 -4.53 -2.89
CA ALA A 196 -3.26 -3.43 -2.82
C ALA A 196 -3.58 -2.87 -4.20
N SER A 197 -4.62 -2.04 -4.30
CA SER A 197 -5.03 -1.50 -5.59
C SER A 197 -4.10 -0.41 -6.10
N ASP A 198 -3.60 0.42 -5.21
CA ASP A 198 -2.93 1.68 -5.53
C ASP A 198 -3.80 2.50 -6.51
N ALA A 199 -5.09 2.62 -6.13
CA ALA A 199 -6.11 3.17 -7.00
C ALA A 199 -6.14 4.70 -6.94
N HIS A 200 -6.23 5.32 -8.12
CA HIS A 200 -6.24 6.78 -8.28
C HIS A 200 -7.52 7.31 -8.94
N SER A 201 -8.32 6.44 -9.54
CA SER A 201 -9.58 6.83 -10.17
C SER A 201 -10.54 5.66 -10.23
N PRO A 202 -11.83 5.87 -10.51
CA PRO A 202 -12.76 4.77 -10.72
C PRO A 202 -12.55 4.02 -12.06
N TYR A 203 -11.74 4.56 -12.98
CA TYR A 203 -11.67 4.07 -14.37
C TYR A 203 -10.39 3.26 -14.67
N GLN A 204 -9.23 3.88 -14.66
CA GLN A 204 -7.98 3.23 -15.10
C GLN A 204 -7.26 2.48 -13.98
N ARG A 205 -6.94 3.17 -12.89
CA ARG A 205 -6.36 2.60 -11.66
C ARG A 205 -7.46 2.50 -10.62
N SER A 206 -8.43 1.60 -10.86
CA SER A 206 -9.65 1.53 -10.04
C SER A 206 -9.45 0.73 -8.75
N THR A 207 -10.34 0.94 -7.79
CA THR A 207 -10.41 0.20 -6.52
C THR A 207 -11.03 -1.20 -6.65
N HIS A 208 -11.53 -1.59 -7.84
CA HIS A 208 -12.16 -2.89 -8.05
C HIS A 208 -11.14 -4.03 -7.99
N MET A 209 -11.26 -4.92 -7.00
CA MET A 209 -10.30 -5.99 -6.70
C MET A 209 -10.70 -7.38 -7.21
N GLY A 210 -11.85 -7.50 -7.91
CA GLY A 210 -12.40 -8.81 -8.32
C GLY A 210 -11.46 -9.60 -9.25
N GLU A 211 -10.96 -8.97 -10.31
CA GLU A 211 -10.04 -9.60 -11.26
C GLU A 211 -8.73 -10.06 -10.58
N LEU A 212 -8.17 -9.23 -9.70
CA LEU A 212 -6.99 -9.63 -8.93
C LEU A 212 -7.28 -10.83 -8.02
N ARG A 213 -8.44 -10.84 -7.37
CA ARG A 213 -8.84 -11.95 -6.50
C ARG A 213 -8.93 -13.26 -7.27
N GLU A 214 -9.55 -13.23 -8.45
CA GLU A 214 -9.65 -14.39 -9.35
C GLU A 214 -8.26 -14.86 -9.79
N TYR A 215 -7.42 -13.94 -10.28
CA TYR A 215 -6.03 -14.25 -10.62
C TYR A 215 -5.28 -14.91 -9.45
N CYS A 216 -5.35 -14.35 -8.24
CA CYS A 216 -4.66 -14.92 -7.08
C CYS A 216 -5.17 -16.33 -6.73
N ILE A 217 -6.46 -16.60 -6.88
CA ILE A 217 -7.01 -17.94 -6.64
C ILE A 217 -6.50 -18.95 -7.67
N ASP A 218 -6.54 -18.57 -8.95
CA ASP A 218 -6.21 -19.44 -10.07
C ASP A 218 -4.71 -19.72 -10.16
N GLU A 219 -3.86 -18.70 -10.00
CA GLU A 219 -2.42 -18.82 -10.19
C GLU A 219 -1.64 -19.13 -8.89
N LEU A 220 -2.12 -18.63 -7.74
CA LEU A 220 -1.39 -18.75 -6.47
C LEU A 220 -2.08 -19.69 -5.46
N GLY A 221 -3.36 -19.96 -5.66
CA GLY A 221 -4.20 -20.75 -4.77
C GLY A 221 -4.86 -19.93 -3.64
N GLU A 222 -5.99 -20.44 -3.15
CA GLU A 222 -6.86 -19.74 -2.19
C GLU A 222 -6.15 -19.35 -0.89
N SER A 223 -5.25 -20.18 -0.38
CA SER A 223 -4.52 -19.91 0.85
C SER A 223 -3.59 -18.72 0.72
N TYR A 224 -2.90 -18.59 -0.41
CA TYR A 224 -1.99 -17.45 -0.64
C TYR A 224 -2.79 -16.18 -0.96
N MET A 225 -3.88 -16.29 -1.75
CA MET A 225 -4.81 -15.18 -1.94
C MET A 225 -5.30 -14.63 -0.60
N ARG A 226 -5.74 -15.49 0.32
CA ARG A 226 -6.20 -15.07 1.65
C ARG A 226 -5.10 -14.39 2.46
N LEU A 227 -3.88 -14.91 2.41
CA LEU A 227 -2.74 -14.28 3.07
C LEU A 227 -2.53 -12.85 2.58
N LEU A 228 -2.52 -12.64 1.24
CA LEU A 228 -2.19 -11.37 0.59
C LEU A 228 -3.30 -10.32 0.68
N LEU A 229 -4.57 -10.72 0.60
CA LEU A 229 -5.71 -9.80 0.48
C LEU A 229 -6.57 -9.69 1.75
N GLU A 230 -6.39 -10.60 2.72
CA GLU A 230 -7.25 -10.67 3.90
C GLU A 230 -6.44 -10.71 5.20
N GLU A 231 -5.55 -11.70 5.37
CA GLU A 231 -4.93 -12.00 6.67
C GLU A 231 -3.83 -11.00 7.04
N ASN A 232 -2.84 -10.80 6.18
CA ASN A 232 -1.77 -9.83 6.43
C ASN A 232 -2.27 -8.37 6.44
N PRO A 233 -3.14 -7.92 5.51
CA PRO A 233 -3.75 -6.60 5.64
C PRO A 233 -4.49 -6.40 6.97
N ALA A 234 -5.22 -7.41 7.47
CA ALA A 234 -5.88 -7.33 8.78
C ALA A 234 -4.88 -7.25 9.94
N ARG A 235 -3.74 -7.93 9.83
CA ARG A 235 -2.65 -7.88 10.84
C ARG A 235 -1.96 -6.52 10.85
N ILE A 236 -1.69 -5.94 9.69
CA ILE A 236 -1.18 -4.58 9.54
C ILE A 236 -2.09 -3.59 10.27
N LEU A 237 -3.39 -3.60 9.96
CA LEU A 237 -4.36 -2.67 10.56
C LEU A 237 -4.65 -2.93 12.04
N SER A 238 -4.20 -4.03 12.60
CA SER A 238 -4.30 -4.35 14.04
C SER A 238 -2.96 -4.38 14.77
N GLY A 239 -1.86 -3.98 14.13
CA GLY A 239 -0.52 -3.92 14.73
C GLY A 239 0.10 -5.27 15.08
N LYS A 240 -0.40 -6.36 14.47
CA LYS A 240 0.10 -7.73 14.69
C LYS A 240 1.22 -8.06 13.73
N GLU A 241 2.10 -9.00 14.10
CA GLU A 241 3.17 -9.49 13.23
C GLU A 241 2.61 -10.09 11.95
N LEU A 242 3.29 -9.84 10.82
CA LEU A 242 2.94 -10.44 9.53
C LEU A 242 3.09 -11.96 9.58
N MET A 243 2.24 -12.64 8.84
CA MET A 243 2.42 -14.04 8.49
C MET A 243 3.10 -14.11 7.13
N GLY A 244 3.93 -15.10 6.91
CA GLY A 244 4.61 -15.26 5.62
C GLY A 244 4.99 -16.70 5.36
N TYR A 245 5.39 -16.96 4.14
CA TYR A 245 6.18 -18.14 3.80
C TYR A 245 7.65 -17.85 4.12
N GLU A 246 8.45 -18.90 4.28
CA GLU A 246 9.89 -18.73 4.38
C GLU A 246 10.42 -18.15 3.06
N PRO A 247 11.08 -16.98 3.07
CA PRO A 247 11.59 -16.37 1.85
C PRO A 247 12.56 -17.29 1.11
N ILE A 248 12.36 -17.48 -0.19
CA ILE A 248 13.21 -18.30 -1.04
C ILE A 248 14.27 -17.39 -1.67
N PRO A 249 15.58 -17.65 -1.47
CA PRO A 249 16.62 -16.82 -2.04
C PRO A 249 16.69 -16.96 -3.56
N PHE A 250 17.10 -15.88 -4.23
CA PHE A 250 17.46 -15.92 -5.65
C PHE A 250 18.75 -16.71 -5.84
N ARG A 251 18.84 -17.46 -6.93
CA ARG A 251 20.03 -18.28 -7.27
C ARG A 251 20.98 -17.54 -8.17
#